data_27edd67df125d1902557cced0692fcae
#
_entry.id   27edd67df125d1902557cced0692fcae
#
_cell.length_a   1.000
_cell.length_b   1.000
_cell.length_c   1.000
_cell.angle_alpha   90.00
_cell.angle_beta   90.00
_cell.angle_gamma   90.00
#
_symmetry.space_group_name_H-M   'P 1'
#
loop_
_entity.id
_entity.type
_entity.pdbx_description
1 polymer ?
#
loop_
_entity_poly.entity_id
_entity_poly.type
_entity_poly.pdbx_seq_one_letter_code
_entity_poly.pdbx_strand_id
1 'polypeptide(L)'
;MILTTTNTIEGFKVIEYKGSVSGTSSELKTKFSFKTEKNMEMIANVMTEAKEQAFQKLKDNATKLNANAVLGISVDVETVNGSYFFVSVTGTAVNVA
;
A
#
# COMPACT_ATOMS: atom_id res chain seq x y z
N MET A 1 13.96 -5.07 -0.08
CA MET A 1 13.24 -4.40 -1.19
C MET A 1 13.05 -2.93 -0.88
N ILE A 2 13.31 -2.07 -1.83
CA ILE A 2 13.12 -0.62 -1.68
C ILE A 2 11.72 -0.25 -2.15
N LEU A 3 10.96 0.44 -1.30
CA LEU A 3 9.63 0.93 -1.62
C LEU A 3 9.64 2.46 -1.54
N THR A 4 9.22 3.14 -2.60
CA THR A 4 9.25 4.60 -2.62
C THR A 4 8.07 5.19 -3.40
N THR A 5 7.64 6.37 -2.98
CA THR A 5 6.64 7.15 -3.71
C THR A 5 7.27 7.96 -4.85
N THR A 6 8.60 8.08 -4.87
CA THR A 6 9.31 8.80 -5.93
C THR A 6 9.44 7.94 -7.18
N ASN A 7 9.71 8.59 -8.31
CA ASN A 7 9.90 7.90 -9.59
C ASN A 7 11.33 7.42 -9.79
N THR A 8 12.25 7.83 -8.92
CA THR A 8 13.66 7.46 -8.98
C THR A 8 14.18 7.22 -7.58
N ILE A 9 15.28 6.48 -7.48
CA ILE A 9 16.00 6.25 -6.23
C ILE A 9 17.41 6.77 -6.43
N GLU A 10 17.82 7.71 -5.58
CA GLU A 10 19.16 8.27 -5.64
C GLU A 10 20.22 7.19 -5.45
N GLY A 11 21.24 7.19 -6.30
CA GLY A 11 22.31 6.21 -6.24
C GLY A 11 22.01 4.90 -6.98
N PHE A 12 20.82 4.76 -7.57
CA PHE A 12 20.41 3.55 -8.28
C PHE A 12 19.90 3.88 -9.68
N LYS A 13 20.10 2.94 -10.59
CA LYS A 13 19.53 3.03 -11.94
C LYS A 13 18.53 1.89 -12.13
N VAL A 14 17.43 2.19 -12.82
CA VAL A 14 16.51 1.14 -13.25
C VAL A 14 17.15 0.38 -14.41
N ILE A 15 17.32 -0.92 -14.22
CA ILE A 15 17.86 -1.79 -15.26
C ILE A 15 16.78 -2.63 -15.93
N GLU A 16 15.64 -2.82 -15.29
CA GLU A 16 14.51 -3.54 -15.86
C GLU A 16 13.21 -3.13 -15.21
N TYR A 17 12.19 -2.87 -16.01
CA TYR A 17 10.83 -2.68 -15.52
C TYR A 17 10.11 -4.01 -15.52
N LYS A 18 9.53 -4.39 -14.39
CA LYS A 18 8.81 -5.65 -14.23
C LYS A 18 7.31 -5.51 -14.42
N GLY A 19 6.78 -4.29 -14.29
CA GLY A 19 5.36 -4.02 -14.48
C GLY A 19 4.68 -3.41 -13.27
N SER A 20 3.39 -3.14 -13.41
CA SER A 20 2.57 -2.63 -12.32
C SER A 20 2.33 -3.69 -11.27
N VAL A 21 2.36 -3.27 -10.01
CA VAL A 21 2.00 -4.12 -8.88
C VAL A 21 1.04 -3.39 -7.98
N SER A 22 0.23 -4.15 -7.27
CA SER A 22 -0.71 -3.59 -6.30
C SER A 22 -0.80 -4.50 -5.09
N GLY A 23 -1.37 -3.95 -4.03
CA GLY A 23 -1.73 -4.70 -2.83
C GLY A 23 -2.93 -4.04 -2.21
N THR A 24 -3.85 -4.84 -1.66
CA THR A 24 -5.05 -4.33 -1.01
C THR A 24 -5.17 -4.96 0.37
N SER A 25 -5.73 -4.19 1.31
CA SER A 25 -6.08 -4.72 2.62
C SER A 25 -7.40 -5.51 2.54
N SER A 26 -7.71 -6.21 3.63
CA SER A 26 -9.06 -6.73 3.84
C SER A 26 -10.05 -5.58 3.94
N GLU A 27 -11.31 -5.82 3.63
CA GLU A 27 -12.38 -4.86 3.85
C GLU A 27 -12.60 -4.69 5.35
N LEU A 28 -12.73 -3.44 5.79
CA LEU A 28 -12.92 -3.08 7.19
C LEU A 28 -14.20 -2.27 7.35
N LYS A 29 -14.93 -2.54 8.43
CA LYS A 29 -16.19 -1.83 8.72
C LYS A 29 -15.92 -0.40 9.18
N THR A 30 -16.67 0.54 8.63
CA THR A 30 -16.58 1.96 8.97
C THR A 30 -17.57 2.38 10.08
N LYS A 31 -18.34 1.45 10.63
CA LYS A 31 -19.33 1.74 11.67
C LYS A 31 -18.69 1.99 13.03
N PHE A 32 -17.96 3.09 13.12
CA PHE A 32 -17.45 3.56 14.40
C PHE A 32 -18.21 4.82 14.79
N SER A 33 -18.60 4.90 16.07
CA SER A 33 -19.15 6.14 16.60
C SER A 33 -18.00 7.13 16.79
N PHE A 34 -18.06 8.26 16.14
CA PHE A 34 -17.01 9.28 16.20
C PHE A 34 -17.07 10.15 17.46
N LYS A 35 -17.86 9.75 18.45
CA LYS A 35 -18.17 10.60 19.61
C LYS A 35 -17.14 10.58 20.73
N THR A 36 -16.11 9.76 20.67
CA THR A 36 -15.08 9.68 21.71
C THR A 36 -13.69 9.54 21.13
N GLU A 37 -12.67 10.03 21.85
CA GLU A 37 -11.27 9.91 21.47
C GLU A 37 -10.82 8.45 21.29
N LYS A 38 -11.38 7.51 22.08
CA LYS A 38 -11.11 6.09 21.96
C LYS A 38 -11.47 5.55 20.59
N ASN A 39 -12.58 6.01 20.01
CA ASN A 39 -12.98 5.57 18.69
C ASN A 39 -12.06 6.11 17.60
N MET A 40 -11.54 7.32 17.77
CA MET A 40 -10.56 7.88 16.84
C MET A 40 -9.24 7.14 16.87
N GLU A 41 -8.77 6.73 18.05
CA GLU A 41 -7.57 5.90 18.17
C GLU A 41 -7.76 4.53 17.54
N MET A 42 -8.91 3.90 17.74
CA MET A 42 -9.23 2.62 17.12
C MET A 42 -9.24 2.72 15.60
N ILE A 43 -9.83 3.78 15.06
CA ILE A 43 -9.85 4.03 13.61
C ILE A 43 -8.43 4.20 13.08
N ALA A 44 -7.61 4.99 13.77
CA ALA A 44 -6.22 5.20 13.38
C ALA A 44 -5.43 3.89 13.38
N ASN A 45 -5.61 3.04 14.39
CA ASN A 45 -4.95 1.74 14.48
C ASN A 45 -5.41 0.80 13.36
N VAL A 46 -6.71 0.76 13.08
CA VAL A 46 -7.27 -0.05 12.01
C VAL A 46 -6.74 0.41 10.64
N MET A 47 -6.65 1.71 10.42
CA MET A 47 -6.08 2.27 9.18
C MET A 47 -4.60 1.91 9.04
N THR A 48 -3.83 1.96 10.13
CA THR A 48 -2.41 1.59 10.11
C THR A 48 -2.24 0.12 9.75
N GLU A 49 -3.03 -0.77 10.36
CA GLU A 49 -2.99 -2.19 10.04
C GLU A 49 -3.38 -2.45 8.58
N ALA A 50 -4.39 -1.76 8.09
CA ALA A 50 -4.82 -1.89 6.69
C ALA A 50 -3.70 -1.47 5.73
N LYS A 51 -3.02 -0.37 6.01
CA LYS A 51 -1.88 0.07 5.21
C LYS A 51 -0.76 -0.97 5.23
N GLU A 52 -0.43 -1.51 6.40
CA GLU A 52 0.60 -2.55 6.53
C GLU A 52 0.25 -3.80 5.72
N GLN A 53 -1.00 -4.25 5.77
CA GLN A 53 -1.47 -5.38 4.96
C GLN A 53 -1.33 -5.10 3.47
N ALA A 54 -1.76 -3.92 3.03
CA ALA A 54 -1.70 -3.54 1.62
C ALA A 54 -0.24 -3.47 1.13
N PHE A 55 0.65 -2.86 1.91
CA PHE A 55 2.07 -2.79 1.57
C PHE A 55 2.74 -4.16 1.56
N GLN A 56 2.38 -5.04 2.49
CA GLN A 56 2.95 -6.39 2.51
C GLN A 56 2.54 -7.17 1.25
N LYS A 57 1.29 -7.05 0.83
CA LYS A 57 0.82 -7.69 -0.41
C LYS A 57 1.50 -7.10 -1.65
N LEU A 58 1.68 -5.79 -1.69
CA LEU A 58 2.42 -5.13 -2.77
C LEU A 58 3.84 -5.71 -2.87
N LYS A 59 4.51 -5.80 -1.74
CA LYS A 59 5.87 -6.33 -1.63
C LYS A 59 5.94 -7.79 -2.08
N ASP A 60 4.99 -8.62 -1.64
CA ASP A 60 4.91 -10.02 -2.04
C ASP A 60 4.71 -10.16 -3.55
N ASN A 61 3.84 -9.34 -4.13
CA ASN A 61 3.58 -9.35 -5.56
C ASN A 61 4.80 -8.89 -6.36
N ALA A 62 5.51 -7.87 -5.90
CA ALA A 62 6.76 -7.43 -6.52
C ALA A 62 7.84 -8.52 -6.45
N THR A 63 7.92 -9.21 -5.32
CA THR A 63 8.87 -10.32 -5.14
C THR A 63 8.58 -11.46 -6.12
N LYS A 64 7.31 -11.75 -6.38
CA LYS A 64 6.92 -12.77 -7.38
C LYS A 64 7.39 -12.41 -8.79
N LEU A 65 7.56 -11.13 -9.08
CA LEU A 65 8.09 -10.66 -10.36
C LEU A 65 9.62 -10.56 -10.37
N ASN A 66 10.28 -10.98 -9.29
CA ASN A 66 11.72 -10.88 -9.10
C ASN A 66 12.22 -9.42 -9.11
N ALA A 67 11.38 -8.50 -8.67
CA ALA A 67 11.76 -7.10 -8.51
C ALA A 67 12.52 -6.89 -7.21
N ASN A 68 13.38 -5.89 -7.17
CA ASN A 68 14.08 -5.49 -5.94
C ASN A 68 13.66 -4.09 -5.46
N ALA A 69 12.77 -3.42 -6.18
CA ALA A 69 12.24 -2.12 -5.79
C ALA A 69 10.85 -1.90 -6.39
N VAL A 70 10.09 -1.00 -5.77
CA VAL A 70 8.82 -0.52 -6.29
C VAL A 70 8.86 1.01 -6.27
N LEU A 71 8.63 1.62 -7.43
CA LEU A 71 8.66 3.07 -7.62
C LEU A 71 7.25 3.64 -7.75
N GLY A 72 7.12 4.93 -7.52
CA GLY A 72 5.88 5.66 -7.78
C GLY A 72 4.69 5.13 -7.01
N ILE A 73 4.89 4.69 -5.77
CA ILE A 73 3.82 4.13 -4.95
C ILE A 73 2.78 5.20 -4.63
N SER A 74 1.52 4.86 -4.85
CA SER A 74 0.39 5.67 -4.42
C SER A 74 -0.50 4.85 -3.50
N VAL A 75 -1.08 5.52 -2.51
CA VAL A 75 -1.93 4.90 -1.50
C VAL A 75 -3.32 5.51 -1.62
N ASP A 76 -4.32 4.66 -1.78
CA ASP A 76 -5.71 5.07 -1.89
C ASP A 76 -6.56 4.37 -0.84
N VAL A 77 -7.54 5.07 -0.32
CA VAL A 77 -8.56 4.49 0.56
C VAL A 77 -9.86 4.43 -0.23
N GLU A 78 -10.35 3.21 -0.42
CA GLU A 78 -11.56 2.95 -1.19
C GLU A 78 -12.71 2.61 -0.25
N THR A 79 -13.90 3.11 -0.55
CA THR A 79 -15.11 2.79 0.23
C THR A 79 -16.03 1.91 -0.58
N VAL A 80 -16.67 0.96 0.10
CA VAL A 80 -17.63 0.03 -0.49
C VAL A 80 -18.96 0.22 0.21
N ASN A 81 -19.97 0.67 -0.52
CA ASN A 81 -21.34 0.91 -0.02
C ASN A 81 -21.42 1.80 1.24
N GLY A 82 -20.43 2.64 1.48
CA GLY A 82 -20.40 3.52 2.64
C GLY A 82 -20.24 2.85 3.99
N SER A 83 -20.22 1.51 4.04
CA SER A 83 -20.13 0.72 5.29
C SER A 83 -18.81 0.03 5.48
N TYR A 84 -18.01 -0.10 4.43
CA TYR A 84 -16.73 -0.78 4.44
C TYR A 84 -15.70 0.06 3.70
N PHE A 85 -14.45 -0.10 4.08
CA PHE A 85 -13.35 0.50 3.33
C PHE A 85 -12.19 -0.50 3.23
N PHE A 86 -11.32 -0.27 2.28
CA PHE A 86 -10.05 -0.98 2.18
C PHE A 86 -8.97 -0.01 1.69
N VAL A 87 -7.73 -0.35 1.96
CA VAL A 87 -6.56 0.41 1.50
C VAL A 87 -5.99 -0.30 0.29
N SER A 88 -5.72 0.46 -0.76
CA SER A 88 -5.09 -0.03 -1.98
C SER A 88 -3.78 0.73 -2.19
N VAL A 89 -2.71 0.00 -2.48
CA VAL A 89 -1.42 0.59 -2.85
C VAL A 89 -1.03 0.07 -4.22
N THR A 90 -0.50 0.95 -5.05
CA THR A 90 -0.06 0.60 -6.41
C THR A 90 1.32 1.18 -6.65
N GLY A 91 2.06 0.58 -7.56
CA GLY A 91 3.37 1.09 -7.94
C GLY A 91 3.94 0.33 -9.13
N THR A 92 5.15 0.66 -9.51
CA THR A 92 5.87 0.00 -10.60
C THR A 92 7.02 -0.82 -10.04
N ALA A 93 6.96 -2.12 -10.25
CA ALA A 93 8.02 -3.03 -9.84
C ALA A 93 9.18 -2.95 -10.83
N VAL A 94 10.39 -2.84 -10.31
CA VAL A 94 11.60 -2.68 -11.11
C VAL A 94 12.77 -3.44 -10.51
N ASN A 95 13.79 -3.67 -11.31
CA ASN A 95 15.12 -4.02 -10.81
C ASN A 95 16.02 -2.79 -10.95
N VAL A 96 16.68 -2.46 -9.87
CA VAL A 96 17.65 -1.36 -9.81
C VAL A 96 19.03 -1.89 -9.39
N ALA A 97 20.01 -1.15 -9.80
CA ALA A 97 21.41 -1.47 -9.45
C ALA A 97 22.23 -0.20 -9.24
#